data_5ae61234672e565aeffe28bc0fe2918e
#
_entry.id   5ae61234672e565aeffe28bc0fe2918e
#
_cell.length_a   1.000
_cell.length_b   1.000
_cell.length_c   1.000
_cell.angle_alpha   90.00
_cell.angle_beta   90.00
_cell.angle_gamma   90.00
#
_symmetry.space_group_name_H-M   'P 1'
#
loop_
_entity.id
_entity.type
_entity.pdbx_description
1 polymer ?
#
loop_
_entity_poly.entity_id
_entity_poly.type
_entity_poly.pdbx_seq_one_letter_code
_entity_poly.pdbx_strand_id
1 'polypeptide(L)'
;MTRAVNDATLQKAGDIYQYLIALRDCFELNDGDTLQIETNGDVSIINDVGGRFQREVKHHFGNTSISDRDIDFWKTLANWYVDYERVKNFSNYILSTTATIKSDSPFHSWNNIKKTEKLKCLKDIGATSKKTEETFRNQYNRIFGDSYDESRLLEILDKFTIEAAKTSIDGISNEFSKYVGHIPSENRDGYIGALLGEILIKVKEPPHKWEVTKSAFDEILQIQSAAYGTKGTAPLPNEYAKAVVPKDKITTLEQKKFVASIREIKYDKMIPNAMSDYWKADLTVAKYFR
;
A
#
# COMPACT_ATOMS: atom_id res chain seq x y z
N MET A 1 -9.53 24.40 16.50
CA MET A 1 -10.89 23.80 16.35
C MET A 1 -10.90 22.45 17.01
N THR A 2 -11.82 22.20 17.93
CA THR A 2 -12.03 20.87 18.52
C THR A 2 -12.71 19.97 17.50
N ARG A 3 -12.20 18.74 17.32
CA ARG A 3 -12.79 17.75 16.41
C ARG A 3 -14.11 17.21 16.97
N ALA A 4 -15.01 16.81 16.09
CA ALA A 4 -16.25 16.12 16.49
C ALA A 4 -15.92 14.77 17.18
N VAL A 5 -16.79 14.31 18.10
CA VAL A 5 -16.58 13.07 18.86
C VAL A 5 -16.47 11.84 17.95
N ASN A 6 -17.10 11.87 16.78
CA ASN A 6 -17.09 10.79 15.78
C ASN A 6 -16.20 11.09 14.55
N ASP A 7 -15.25 12.03 14.68
CA ASP A 7 -14.31 12.36 13.59
C ASP A 7 -13.27 11.22 13.44
N ALA A 8 -13.45 10.41 12.40
CA ALA A 8 -12.56 9.31 12.05
C ALA A 8 -11.44 9.70 11.06
N THR A 9 -11.26 10.99 10.77
CA THR A 9 -10.33 11.47 9.73
C THR A 9 -8.90 10.97 9.94
N LEU A 10 -8.38 11.04 11.18
CA LEU A 10 -7.02 10.56 11.46
C LEU A 10 -6.87 9.05 11.30
N GLN A 11 -7.88 8.29 11.69
CA GLN A 11 -7.89 6.84 11.50
C GLN A 11 -7.87 6.52 10.00
N LYS A 12 -8.72 7.18 9.22
CA LYS A 12 -8.77 6.98 7.75
C LYS A 12 -7.49 7.42 7.05
N ALA A 13 -6.83 8.46 7.52
CA ALA A 13 -5.53 8.84 7.00
C ALA A 13 -4.45 7.77 7.32
N GLY A 14 -4.55 7.09 8.47
CA GLY A 14 -3.72 5.92 8.79
C GLY A 14 -3.96 4.76 7.82
N ASP A 15 -5.22 4.45 7.52
CA ASP A 15 -5.59 3.42 6.55
C ASP A 15 -5.02 3.77 5.15
N ILE A 16 -5.19 5.02 4.69
CA ILE A 16 -4.64 5.49 3.40
C ILE A 16 -3.12 5.38 3.38
N TYR A 17 -2.44 5.75 4.47
CA TYR A 17 -1.00 5.63 4.58
C TYR A 17 -0.54 4.17 4.44
N GLN A 18 -1.22 3.24 5.11
CA GLN A 18 -0.98 1.80 4.99
C GLN A 18 -1.11 1.33 3.53
N TYR A 19 -2.13 1.78 2.81
CA TYR A 19 -2.33 1.41 1.40
C TYR A 19 -1.26 2.02 0.48
N LEU A 20 -0.76 3.20 0.78
CA LEU A 20 0.38 3.78 0.06
C LEU A 20 1.67 2.99 0.32
N ILE A 21 1.88 2.49 1.54
CA ILE A 21 2.98 1.56 1.85
C ILE A 21 2.80 0.25 1.06
N ALA A 22 1.59 -0.30 1.00
CA ALA A 22 1.30 -1.49 0.20
C ALA A 22 1.61 -1.26 -1.29
N LEU A 23 1.19 -0.12 -1.86
CA LEU A 23 1.53 0.25 -3.23
C LEU A 23 3.05 0.35 -3.44
N ARG A 24 3.77 0.97 -2.51
CA ARG A 24 5.24 1.03 -2.57
C ARG A 24 5.85 -0.37 -2.58
N ASP A 25 5.37 -1.25 -1.71
CA ASP A 25 5.87 -2.62 -1.60
C ASP A 25 5.50 -3.46 -2.84
N CYS A 26 4.44 -3.12 -3.61
CA CYS A 26 4.14 -3.71 -4.92
C CYS A 26 5.26 -3.48 -5.95
N PHE A 27 5.95 -2.33 -5.93
CA PHE A 27 7.09 -2.08 -6.82
C PHE A 27 8.32 -2.92 -6.50
N GLU A 28 8.38 -3.50 -5.30
CA GLU A 28 9.51 -4.35 -4.82
C GLU A 28 9.20 -5.86 -4.92
N LEU A 29 8.10 -6.24 -5.58
CA LEU A 29 7.73 -7.63 -5.81
C LEU A 29 8.68 -8.29 -6.80
N ASN A 30 9.15 -9.50 -6.48
CA ASN A 30 9.85 -10.37 -7.41
C ASN A 30 8.87 -11.33 -8.10
N ASP A 31 9.33 -12.00 -9.16
CA ASP A 31 8.54 -13.04 -9.82
C ASP A 31 8.14 -14.13 -8.81
N GLY A 32 6.87 -14.50 -8.83
CA GLY A 32 6.28 -15.45 -7.87
C GLY A 32 5.83 -14.86 -6.54
N ASP A 33 6.11 -13.58 -6.27
CA ASP A 33 5.61 -12.92 -5.07
C ASP A 33 4.13 -12.51 -5.22
N THR A 34 3.43 -12.55 -4.09
CA THR A 34 2.08 -12.03 -3.91
C THR A 34 2.05 -11.12 -2.69
N LEU A 35 1.69 -9.86 -2.89
CA LEU A 35 1.41 -8.93 -1.82
C LEU A 35 -0.02 -9.17 -1.31
N GLN A 36 -0.17 -9.19 0.01
CA GLN A 36 -1.46 -9.30 0.69
C GLN A 36 -1.68 -8.07 1.57
N ILE A 37 -2.90 -7.54 1.55
CA ILE A 37 -3.33 -6.41 2.39
C ILE A 37 -4.35 -6.95 3.39
N GLU A 38 -4.25 -6.60 4.68
CA GLU A 38 -5.19 -6.97 5.77
C GLU A 38 -5.43 -8.49 5.90
N THR A 39 -4.57 -9.32 5.34
CA THR A 39 -4.72 -10.78 5.40
C THR A 39 -3.84 -11.40 6.49
N ASN A 40 -2.56 -11.07 6.48
CA ASN A 40 -1.58 -11.51 7.47
C ASN A 40 -0.87 -10.29 8.08
N GLY A 41 -1.61 -9.42 8.79
CA GLY A 41 -1.19 -8.09 9.21
C GLY A 41 -1.54 -7.03 8.18
N ASP A 42 -1.06 -5.82 8.37
CA ASP A 42 -1.41 -4.68 7.52
C ASP A 42 -0.94 -4.90 6.07
N VAL A 43 0.32 -5.30 5.87
CA VAL A 43 0.90 -5.65 4.57
C VAL A 43 1.81 -6.87 4.72
N SER A 44 1.69 -7.85 3.85
CA SER A 44 2.60 -8.99 3.80
C SER A 44 2.95 -9.38 2.37
N ILE A 45 4.13 -9.97 2.19
CA ILE A 45 4.53 -10.59 0.92
C ILE A 45 4.79 -12.07 1.16
N ILE A 46 4.17 -12.91 0.36
CA ILE A 46 4.34 -14.36 0.34
C ILE A 46 4.79 -14.82 -1.05
N ASN A 47 5.37 -16.01 -1.11
CA ASN A 47 5.69 -16.73 -2.35
C ASN A 47 5.57 -18.24 -2.13
N ASP A 48 5.91 -19.05 -3.12
CA ASP A 48 5.80 -20.51 -3.06
C ASP A 48 6.70 -21.15 -1.97
N VAL A 49 7.72 -20.44 -1.50
CA VAL A 49 8.65 -20.93 -0.45
C VAL A 49 8.16 -20.57 0.96
N GLY A 50 7.34 -19.54 1.09
CA GLY A 50 6.83 -19.05 2.38
C GLY A 50 6.61 -17.54 2.40
N GLY A 51 6.49 -16.97 3.61
CA GLY A 51 6.35 -15.53 3.81
C GLY A 51 7.70 -14.81 3.77
N ARG A 52 7.86 -13.80 2.92
CA ARG A 52 9.05 -12.93 2.89
C ARG A 52 9.05 -12.00 4.09
N PHE A 53 7.96 -11.24 4.28
CA PHE A 53 7.79 -10.43 5.47
C PHE A 53 6.30 -10.20 5.79
N GLN A 54 6.06 -9.90 7.06
CA GLN A 54 4.84 -9.32 7.57
C GLN A 54 5.16 -7.95 8.15
N ARG A 55 4.43 -6.92 7.73
CA ARG A 55 4.60 -5.53 8.13
C ARG A 55 3.36 -5.04 8.83
N GLU A 56 3.56 -4.44 10.02
CA GLU A 56 2.56 -3.62 10.69
C GLU A 56 2.92 -2.14 10.48
N VAL A 57 1.97 -1.35 10.04
CA VAL A 57 2.16 0.06 9.69
C VAL A 57 1.49 0.96 10.72
N LYS A 58 2.23 1.87 11.32
CA LYS A 58 1.73 2.82 12.32
C LYS A 58 2.03 4.25 11.88
N HIS A 59 0.99 4.98 11.53
CA HIS A 59 1.11 6.37 11.15
C HIS A 59 0.77 7.30 12.33
N HIS A 60 1.71 8.13 12.69
CA HIS A 60 1.55 9.16 13.71
C HIS A 60 1.65 10.55 13.08
N PHE A 61 0.76 11.45 13.49
CA PHE A 61 0.79 12.84 13.06
C PHE A 61 1.69 13.68 13.97
N GLY A 62 2.48 14.57 13.37
CA GLY A 62 3.42 15.43 14.08
C GLY A 62 4.66 14.70 14.60
N ASN A 63 5.42 15.39 15.44
CA ASN A 63 6.68 14.88 16.00
C ASN A 63 6.40 13.96 17.21
N THR A 64 6.15 12.68 16.94
CA THR A 64 5.95 11.66 17.96
C THR A 64 7.17 10.76 18.10
N SER A 65 7.31 10.10 19.25
CA SER A 65 8.35 9.11 19.48
C SER A 65 7.78 7.88 20.18
N ILE A 66 8.23 6.70 19.75
CA ILE A 66 7.94 5.44 20.44
C ILE A 66 8.59 5.47 21.80
N SER A 67 7.79 5.28 22.85
CA SER A 67 8.26 5.05 24.22
C SER A 67 8.46 3.56 24.47
N ASP A 68 9.16 3.21 25.56
CA ASP A 68 9.40 1.82 25.97
C ASP A 68 8.11 1.03 26.22
N ARG A 69 7.02 1.73 26.53
CA ARG A 69 5.68 1.15 26.77
C ARG A 69 4.66 1.59 25.73
N ASP A 70 5.14 1.89 24.54
CA ASP A 70 4.29 2.26 23.41
C ASP A 70 3.31 1.12 23.06
N ILE A 71 2.04 1.47 23.00
CA ILE A 71 0.98 0.47 22.81
C ILE A 71 1.04 -0.17 21.43
N ASP A 72 1.41 0.57 20.42
CA ASP A 72 1.51 0.05 19.04
C ASP A 72 2.59 -1.01 18.95
N PHE A 73 3.76 -0.78 19.58
CA PHE A 73 4.82 -1.78 19.66
C PHE A 73 4.34 -3.06 20.38
N TRP A 74 3.81 -2.90 21.59
CA TRP A 74 3.44 -4.06 22.42
C TRP A 74 2.25 -4.82 21.85
N LYS A 75 1.26 -4.14 21.29
CA LYS A 75 0.12 -4.75 20.59
C LYS A 75 0.57 -5.55 19.38
N THR A 76 1.45 -5.00 18.57
CA THR A 76 2.01 -5.65 17.39
C THR A 76 2.74 -6.94 17.79
N LEU A 77 3.67 -6.85 18.75
CA LEU A 77 4.41 -8.02 19.23
C LEU A 77 3.48 -9.08 19.83
N ALA A 78 2.48 -8.65 20.64
CA ALA A 78 1.51 -9.56 21.24
C ALA A 78 0.65 -10.26 20.17
N ASN A 79 0.28 -9.58 19.09
CA ASN A 79 -0.46 -10.17 17.99
C ASN A 79 0.36 -11.27 17.31
N TRP A 80 1.62 -11.00 16.94
CA TRP A 80 2.49 -12.02 16.36
C TRP A 80 2.73 -13.21 17.29
N TYR A 81 2.85 -12.96 18.59
CA TYR A 81 3.06 -14.01 19.56
C TYR A 81 1.81 -14.91 19.72
N VAL A 82 0.62 -14.33 19.77
CA VAL A 82 -0.64 -15.07 19.89
C VAL A 82 -0.95 -15.84 18.60
N ASP A 83 -0.74 -15.21 17.44
CA ASP A 83 -1.00 -15.80 16.12
C ASP A 83 0.20 -16.57 15.56
N TYR A 84 1.15 -16.97 16.39
CA TYR A 84 2.44 -17.53 15.99
C TYR A 84 2.31 -18.65 14.95
N GLU A 85 1.40 -19.59 15.13
CA GLU A 85 1.24 -20.71 14.20
C GLU A 85 0.90 -20.26 12.77
N ARG A 86 0.19 -19.17 12.64
CA ARG A 86 -0.18 -18.57 11.33
C ARG A 86 0.98 -17.81 10.70
N VAL A 87 1.82 -17.18 11.53
CA VAL A 87 2.83 -16.24 11.03
C VAL A 87 4.27 -16.77 11.09
N LYS A 88 4.54 -17.90 11.77
CA LYS A 88 5.89 -18.44 11.99
C LYS A 88 6.74 -18.64 10.73
N ASN A 89 6.10 -18.86 9.59
CA ASN A 89 6.77 -19.09 8.31
C ASN A 89 7.26 -17.80 7.61
N PHE A 90 6.96 -16.63 8.17
CA PHE A 90 7.53 -15.38 7.66
C PHE A 90 9.01 -15.27 8.04
N SER A 91 9.82 -14.79 7.10
CA SER A 91 11.25 -14.56 7.31
C SER A 91 11.54 -13.29 8.10
N ASN A 92 10.66 -12.30 8.05
CA ASN A 92 10.80 -11.01 8.73
C ASN A 92 9.47 -10.51 9.28
N TYR A 93 9.52 -9.91 10.48
CA TYR A 93 8.45 -9.12 11.07
C TYR A 93 8.90 -7.67 11.16
N ILE A 94 8.12 -6.75 10.64
CA ILE A 94 8.49 -5.34 10.51
C ILE A 94 7.43 -4.47 11.17
N LEU A 95 7.81 -3.72 12.19
CA LEU A 95 7.03 -2.58 12.67
C LEU A 95 7.51 -1.32 11.95
N SER A 96 6.72 -0.83 11.01
CA SER A 96 7.01 0.38 10.24
C SER A 96 6.23 1.56 10.82
N THR A 97 6.91 2.62 11.21
CA THR A 97 6.26 3.76 11.87
C THR A 97 6.86 5.10 11.46
N THR A 98 6.01 6.13 11.39
CA THR A 98 6.45 7.51 11.20
C THR A 98 7.02 8.14 12.47
N ALA A 99 6.76 7.55 13.65
CA ALA A 99 7.34 8.01 14.91
C ALA A 99 8.85 7.74 14.97
N THR A 100 9.58 8.60 15.65
CA THR A 100 11.01 8.44 15.94
C THR A 100 11.23 7.53 17.14
N ILE A 101 12.45 7.04 17.34
CA ILE A 101 12.87 6.37 18.58
C ILE A 101 13.86 7.28 19.29
N LYS A 102 13.61 7.57 20.58
CA LYS A 102 14.54 8.38 21.38
C LYS A 102 15.88 7.66 21.56
N SER A 103 16.97 8.42 21.60
CA SER A 103 18.33 7.88 21.75
C SER A 103 18.57 7.14 23.07
N ASP A 104 17.82 7.50 24.12
CA ASP A 104 17.85 6.87 25.45
C ASP A 104 16.90 5.67 25.58
N SER A 105 16.03 5.41 24.59
CA SER A 105 15.16 4.24 24.58
C SER A 105 15.95 2.97 24.29
N PRO A 106 15.67 1.85 24.98
CA PRO A 106 16.23 0.56 24.65
C PRO A 106 15.85 0.09 23.23
N PHE A 107 14.83 0.64 22.61
CA PHE A 107 14.45 0.36 21.22
C PHE A 107 15.37 1.04 20.19
N HIS A 108 16.20 2.00 20.61
CA HIS A 108 17.11 2.69 19.69
C HIS A 108 18.11 1.75 19.01
N SER A 109 18.61 0.76 19.73
CA SER A 109 19.53 -0.26 19.23
C SER A 109 18.85 -1.57 18.79
N TRP A 110 17.51 -1.63 18.77
CA TRP A 110 16.72 -2.86 18.58
C TRP A 110 17.16 -3.73 17.42
N ASN A 111 17.42 -3.13 16.26
CA ASN A 111 17.79 -3.89 15.06
C ASN A 111 19.23 -4.44 15.11
N ASN A 112 20.05 -3.97 16.03
CA ASN A 112 21.47 -4.31 16.13
C ASN A 112 21.79 -5.26 17.29
N ILE A 113 20.82 -5.56 18.16
CA ILE A 113 21.01 -6.43 19.32
C ILE A 113 20.46 -7.83 19.06
N LYS A 114 21.02 -8.83 19.76
CA LYS A 114 20.59 -10.23 19.64
C LYS A 114 19.22 -10.46 20.24
N LYS A 115 18.51 -11.50 19.79
CA LYS A 115 17.20 -11.88 20.30
C LYS A 115 17.15 -12.07 21.83
N THR A 116 18.22 -12.57 22.44
CA THR A 116 18.31 -12.72 23.90
C THR A 116 18.41 -11.38 24.62
N GLU A 117 19.06 -10.39 24.01
CA GLU A 117 19.11 -9.02 24.55
C GLU A 117 17.79 -8.29 24.36
N LYS A 118 17.12 -8.51 23.22
CA LYS A 118 15.74 -8.04 22.99
C LYS A 118 14.79 -8.61 24.06
N LEU A 119 14.86 -9.92 24.33
CA LEU A 119 14.04 -10.56 25.35
C LEU A 119 14.30 -9.99 26.73
N LYS A 120 15.58 -9.80 27.10
CA LYS A 120 15.94 -9.16 28.38
C LYS A 120 15.36 -7.77 28.48
N CYS A 121 15.53 -6.95 27.43
CA CYS A 121 14.97 -5.59 27.36
C CYS A 121 13.46 -5.61 27.61
N LEU A 122 12.70 -6.50 26.99
CA LEU A 122 11.26 -6.61 27.17
C LEU A 122 10.88 -6.99 28.62
N LYS A 123 11.61 -7.94 29.23
CA LYS A 123 11.40 -8.35 30.61
C LYS A 123 11.70 -7.20 31.60
N ASP A 124 12.78 -6.45 31.37
CA ASP A 124 13.17 -5.30 32.21
C ASP A 124 12.13 -4.17 32.14
N ILE A 125 11.58 -3.87 30.95
CA ILE A 125 10.48 -2.89 30.79
C ILE A 125 9.25 -3.34 31.58
N GLY A 126 8.88 -4.62 31.50
CA GLY A 126 7.72 -5.16 32.22
C GLY A 126 7.89 -5.13 33.74
N ALA A 127 9.09 -5.48 34.22
CA ALA A 127 9.41 -5.51 35.67
C ALA A 127 9.25 -4.14 36.34
N THR A 128 9.47 -3.05 35.59
CA THR A 128 9.37 -1.67 36.09
C THR A 128 7.99 -1.03 35.86
N SER A 129 7.00 -1.78 35.34
CA SER A 129 5.66 -1.28 35.04
C SER A 129 4.86 -0.92 36.28
N LYS A 130 4.08 0.17 36.21
CA LYS A 130 3.19 0.60 37.27
C LYS A 130 1.79 -0.02 37.10
N LYS A 131 1.07 -0.18 38.22
CA LYS A 131 -0.31 -0.70 38.19
C LYS A 131 -1.27 0.17 37.37
N THR A 132 -0.98 1.47 37.27
CA THR A 132 -1.77 2.44 36.53
C THR A 132 -1.59 2.35 35.01
N GLU A 133 -0.63 1.58 34.51
CA GLU A 133 -0.36 1.36 33.07
C GLU A 133 -1.12 0.14 32.55
N GLU A 134 -2.41 0.10 32.74
CA GLU A 134 -3.28 -1.06 32.47
C GLU A 134 -3.21 -1.49 31.01
N THR A 135 -3.29 -0.57 30.07
CA THR A 135 -3.27 -0.88 28.62
C THR A 135 -1.98 -1.56 28.22
N PHE A 136 -0.83 -1.06 28.70
CA PHE A 136 0.47 -1.68 28.47
C PHE A 136 0.52 -3.08 29.10
N ARG A 137 0.12 -3.21 30.36
CA ARG A 137 0.15 -4.48 31.09
C ARG A 137 -0.72 -5.54 30.43
N ASN A 138 -1.85 -5.16 29.89
CA ASN A 138 -2.71 -6.08 29.14
C ASN A 138 -1.97 -6.66 27.92
N GLN A 139 -1.24 -5.86 27.13
CA GLN A 139 -0.45 -6.36 26.02
C GLN A 139 0.76 -7.18 26.49
N TYR A 140 1.46 -6.73 27.52
CA TYR A 140 2.56 -7.45 28.14
C TYR A 140 2.13 -8.87 28.62
N ASN A 141 0.99 -8.98 29.31
CA ASN A 141 0.48 -10.24 29.82
C ASN A 141 0.00 -11.20 28.71
N ARG A 142 -0.37 -10.70 27.53
CA ARG A 142 -0.65 -11.57 26.36
C ARG A 142 0.60 -12.31 25.90
N ILE A 143 1.80 -11.81 26.20
CA ILE A 143 3.08 -12.42 25.86
C ILE A 143 3.62 -13.21 27.06
N PHE A 144 3.71 -12.57 28.23
CA PHE A 144 4.40 -13.08 29.42
C PHE A 144 3.44 -13.64 30.48
N GLY A 145 2.17 -13.95 30.13
CA GLY A 145 1.18 -14.58 31.03
C GLY A 145 1.39 -16.08 31.14
N ASP A 146 0.35 -16.78 31.64
CA ASP A 146 0.42 -18.18 31.97
C ASP A 146 0.80 -19.13 30.83
N SER A 147 0.58 -18.74 29.59
CA SER A 147 0.93 -19.50 28.38
C SER A 147 2.26 -19.05 27.73
N TYR A 148 3.15 -18.40 28.52
CA TYR A 148 4.41 -17.92 28.04
C TYR A 148 5.33 -19.05 27.53
N ASP A 149 5.75 -18.93 26.26
CA ASP A 149 6.72 -19.81 25.61
C ASP A 149 7.91 -18.96 25.13
N GLU A 150 9.04 -19.13 25.79
CA GLU A 150 10.28 -18.39 25.51
C GLU A 150 10.82 -18.70 24.10
N SER A 151 10.75 -19.97 23.67
CA SER A 151 11.26 -20.39 22.36
C SER A 151 10.50 -19.70 21.24
N ARG A 152 9.18 -19.69 21.32
CA ARG A 152 8.31 -18.98 20.38
C ARG A 152 8.63 -17.48 20.31
N LEU A 153 8.78 -16.85 21.47
CA LEU A 153 9.10 -15.42 21.51
C LEU A 153 10.49 -15.14 20.93
N LEU A 154 11.49 -15.97 21.23
CA LEU A 154 12.85 -15.81 20.67
C LEU A 154 12.88 -15.97 19.16
N GLU A 155 12.07 -16.84 18.56
CA GLU A 155 11.95 -16.95 17.10
C GLU A 155 11.38 -15.68 16.47
N ILE A 156 10.33 -15.08 17.09
CA ILE A 156 9.78 -13.81 16.64
C ILE A 156 10.85 -12.71 16.75
N LEU A 157 11.50 -12.59 17.91
CA LEU A 157 12.48 -11.53 18.18
C LEU A 157 13.71 -11.61 17.26
N ASP A 158 14.08 -12.80 16.81
CA ASP A 158 15.16 -13.01 15.86
C ASP A 158 14.89 -12.33 14.50
N LYS A 159 13.63 -12.34 14.10
CA LYS A 159 13.12 -11.82 12.81
C LYS A 159 12.54 -10.40 12.91
N PHE A 160 12.34 -9.88 14.15
CA PHE A 160 11.65 -8.62 14.35
C PHE A 160 12.56 -7.41 14.22
N THR A 161 12.18 -6.50 13.33
CA THR A 161 12.84 -5.21 13.09
C THR A 161 11.87 -4.04 13.24
N ILE A 162 12.40 -2.89 13.65
CA ILE A 162 11.67 -1.62 13.72
C ILE A 162 12.20 -0.69 12.64
N GLU A 163 11.32 -0.24 11.76
CA GLU A 163 11.58 0.81 10.80
C GLU A 163 10.92 2.12 11.29
N ALA A 164 11.66 2.87 12.08
CA ALA A 164 11.20 4.14 12.64
C ALA A 164 11.49 5.35 11.72
N ALA A 165 10.90 6.48 12.05
CA ALA A 165 11.07 7.76 11.35
C ALA A 165 10.82 7.65 9.84
N LYS A 166 9.84 6.84 9.44
CA LYS A 166 9.41 6.76 8.04
C LYS A 166 8.75 8.05 7.60
N THR A 167 8.80 8.31 6.32
CA THR A 167 8.14 9.46 5.71
C THR A 167 6.64 9.45 6.04
N SER A 168 6.12 10.57 6.51
CA SER A 168 4.69 10.73 6.81
C SER A 168 3.85 10.73 5.53
N ILE A 169 2.51 10.68 5.69
CA ILE A 169 1.58 10.70 4.56
C ILE A 169 1.79 11.93 3.64
N ASP A 170 2.16 13.08 4.22
CA ASP A 170 2.37 14.32 3.46
C ASP A 170 3.60 14.24 2.53
N GLY A 171 4.59 13.44 2.90
CA GLY A 171 5.85 13.31 2.15
C GLY A 171 5.97 12.02 1.33
N ILE A 172 5.07 11.05 1.50
CA ILE A 172 5.21 9.70 0.93
C ILE A 172 5.26 9.70 -0.60
N SER A 173 4.65 10.69 -1.25
CA SER A 173 4.71 10.85 -2.72
C SER A 173 6.15 10.95 -3.22
N ASN A 174 7.08 11.48 -2.42
CA ASN A 174 8.49 11.57 -2.78
C ASN A 174 9.17 10.18 -2.85
N GLU A 175 8.71 9.21 -2.06
CA GLU A 175 9.24 7.84 -2.12
C GLU A 175 8.93 7.14 -3.44
N PHE A 176 7.85 7.56 -4.11
CA PHE A 176 7.49 7.02 -5.42
C PHE A 176 8.33 7.59 -6.57
N SER A 177 9.06 8.69 -6.38
CA SER A 177 9.81 9.38 -7.43
C SER A 177 10.77 8.45 -8.19
N LYS A 178 11.40 7.49 -7.49
CA LYS A 178 12.30 6.50 -8.09
C LYS A 178 11.60 5.51 -9.03
N TYR A 179 10.29 5.28 -8.85
CA TYR A 179 9.51 4.33 -9.65
C TYR A 179 8.79 4.99 -10.83
N VAL A 180 8.42 6.28 -10.66
CA VAL A 180 7.58 7.00 -11.63
C VAL A 180 8.34 7.98 -12.50
N GLY A 181 9.68 7.86 -12.57
CA GLY A 181 10.54 8.77 -13.36
C GLY A 181 10.21 8.82 -14.85
N HIS A 182 9.63 7.75 -15.41
CA HIS A 182 9.18 7.62 -16.78
C HIS A 182 7.85 8.35 -17.07
N ILE A 183 7.12 8.79 -16.03
CA ILE A 183 5.87 9.53 -16.15
C ILE A 183 6.17 11.04 -16.13
N PRO A 184 5.58 11.85 -17.05
CA PRO A 184 5.66 13.30 -17.01
C PRO A 184 5.30 13.85 -15.62
N SER A 185 6.03 14.86 -15.15
CA SER A 185 5.90 15.38 -13.77
C SER A 185 4.47 15.80 -13.43
N GLU A 186 3.78 16.40 -14.36
CA GLU A 186 2.39 16.85 -14.24
C GLU A 186 1.38 15.71 -14.07
N ASN A 187 1.73 14.49 -14.48
CA ASN A 187 0.84 13.33 -14.42
C ASN A 187 1.14 12.38 -13.24
N ARG A 188 2.24 12.58 -12.50
CA ARG A 188 2.71 11.62 -11.49
C ARG A 188 1.74 11.37 -10.37
N ASP A 189 1.13 12.41 -9.82
CA ASP A 189 0.16 12.26 -8.73
C ASP A 189 -1.09 11.51 -9.20
N GLY A 190 -1.57 11.81 -10.40
CA GLY A 190 -2.67 11.08 -11.02
C GLY A 190 -2.33 9.61 -11.27
N TYR A 191 -1.12 9.33 -11.74
CA TYR A 191 -0.62 7.98 -11.96
C TYR A 191 -0.56 7.16 -10.66
N ILE A 192 0.02 7.72 -9.60
CA ILE A 192 0.08 7.09 -8.28
C ILE A 192 -1.33 6.84 -7.75
N GLY A 193 -2.23 7.82 -7.89
CA GLY A 193 -3.63 7.67 -7.49
C GLY A 193 -4.36 6.56 -8.26
N ALA A 194 -4.10 6.43 -9.56
CA ALA A 194 -4.66 5.36 -10.39
C ALA A 194 -4.13 3.98 -9.97
N LEU A 195 -2.81 3.84 -9.76
CA LEU A 195 -2.22 2.60 -9.26
C LEU A 195 -2.80 2.20 -7.90
N LEU A 196 -2.92 3.16 -6.98
CA LEU A 196 -3.54 2.94 -5.68
C LEU A 196 -4.98 2.46 -5.84
N GLY A 197 -5.77 3.10 -6.68
CA GLY A 197 -7.15 2.70 -6.99
C GLY A 197 -7.24 1.26 -7.48
N GLU A 198 -6.36 0.85 -8.41
CA GLU A 198 -6.33 -0.50 -8.96
C GLU A 198 -6.04 -1.57 -7.89
N ILE A 199 -5.08 -1.34 -6.99
CA ILE A 199 -4.80 -2.32 -5.92
C ILE A 199 -5.91 -2.35 -4.87
N LEU A 200 -6.56 -1.20 -4.58
CA LEU A 200 -7.64 -1.13 -3.59
C LEU A 200 -8.89 -1.88 -4.04
N ILE A 201 -9.25 -1.81 -5.33
CA ILE A 201 -10.44 -2.48 -5.84
C ILE A 201 -10.30 -3.99 -5.99
N LYS A 202 -9.09 -4.56 -5.86
CA LYS A 202 -8.87 -6.01 -5.92
C LYS A 202 -9.68 -6.79 -4.88
N VAL A 203 -9.95 -6.21 -3.72
CA VAL A 203 -10.75 -6.85 -2.66
C VAL A 203 -12.18 -7.21 -3.10
N LYS A 204 -12.72 -6.54 -4.13
CA LYS A 204 -14.08 -6.85 -4.63
C LYS A 204 -14.17 -8.13 -5.44
N GLU A 205 -13.03 -8.65 -5.92
CA GLU A 205 -12.99 -9.87 -6.73
C GLU A 205 -13.14 -11.10 -5.83
N PRO A 206 -14.11 -12.02 -6.07
CA PRO A 206 -14.20 -13.26 -5.30
C PRO A 206 -12.90 -14.07 -5.40
N PRO A 207 -12.44 -14.71 -4.35
CA PRO A 207 -13.05 -14.95 -3.02
C PRO A 207 -12.82 -13.80 -2.01
N HIS A 208 -12.69 -12.57 -2.43
CA HIS A 208 -12.49 -11.38 -1.60
C HIS A 208 -11.18 -11.40 -0.79
N LYS A 209 -10.16 -12.06 -1.32
CA LYS A 209 -8.79 -11.98 -0.82
C LYS A 209 -8.15 -10.75 -1.40
N TRP A 210 -7.58 -9.93 -0.54
CA TRP A 210 -6.93 -8.70 -0.99
C TRP A 210 -5.47 -8.99 -1.34
N GLU A 211 -5.28 -9.52 -2.54
CA GLU A 211 -4.00 -10.02 -3.03
C GLU A 211 -3.64 -9.37 -4.36
N VAL A 212 -2.36 -9.05 -4.52
CA VAL A 212 -1.79 -8.50 -5.75
C VAL A 212 -0.55 -9.30 -6.10
N THR A 213 -0.61 -10.13 -7.14
CA THR A 213 0.56 -10.86 -7.65
C THR A 213 1.48 -9.92 -8.43
N LYS A 214 2.77 -10.27 -8.53
CA LYS A 214 3.72 -9.51 -9.35
C LYS A 214 3.21 -9.33 -10.79
N SER A 215 2.73 -10.41 -11.41
CA SER A 215 2.20 -10.35 -12.78
C SER A 215 0.98 -9.44 -12.93
N ALA A 216 0.05 -9.46 -11.96
CA ALA A 216 -1.11 -8.57 -11.96
C ALA A 216 -0.68 -7.11 -11.79
N PHE A 217 0.32 -6.84 -10.95
CA PHE A 217 0.85 -5.49 -10.78
C PHE A 217 1.56 -4.98 -12.04
N ASP A 218 2.33 -5.84 -12.73
CA ASP A 218 2.96 -5.49 -14.00
C ASP A 218 1.94 -5.15 -15.09
N GLU A 219 0.82 -5.88 -15.16
CA GLU A 219 -0.29 -5.54 -16.06
C GLU A 219 -0.89 -4.16 -15.72
N ILE A 220 -1.13 -3.88 -14.42
CA ILE A 220 -1.59 -2.57 -13.95
C ILE A 220 -0.59 -1.47 -14.37
N LEU A 221 0.71 -1.68 -14.14
CA LEU A 221 1.75 -0.73 -14.52
C LEU A 221 1.74 -0.44 -16.02
N GLN A 222 1.63 -1.46 -16.88
CA GLN A 222 1.58 -1.29 -18.32
C GLN A 222 0.38 -0.46 -18.76
N ILE A 223 -0.82 -0.77 -18.24
CA ILE A 223 -2.06 -0.07 -18.57
C ILE A 223 -1.97 1.39 -18.13
N GLN A 224 -1.57 1.64 -16.89
CA GLN A 224 -1.54 2.99 -16.34
C GLN A 224 -0.39 3.81 -16.93
N SER A 225 0.77 3.21 -17.22
CA SER A 225 1.87 3.92 -17.92
C SER A 225 1.48 4.35 -19.33
N ALA A 226 0.71 3.55 -20.05
CA ALA A 226 0.18 3.95 -21.36
C ALA A 226 -0.80 5.12 -21.24
N ALA A 227 -1.60 5.17 -20.17
CA ALA A 227 -2.59 6.23 -19.93
C ALA A 227 -1.95 7.55 -19.50
N TYR A 228 -0.91 7.50 -18.66
CA TYR A 228 -0.31 8.69 -18.04
C TYR A 228 1.05 9.12 -18.64
N GLY A 229 1.61 8.32 -19.54
CA GLY A 229 2.94 8.55 -20.11
C GLY A 229 3.02 9.71 -21.14
N THR A 230 1.89 10.25 -21.58
CA THR A 230 1.83 11.28 -22.61
C THR A 230 1.54 12.65 -22.00
N LYS A 231 2.34 13.68 -22.40
CA LYS A 231 2.12 15.06 -21.96
C LYS A 231 0.81 15.62 -22.50
N GLY A 232 0.04 16.27 -21.64
CA GLY A 232 -1.11 17.09 -22.03
C GLY A 232 -2.37 16.31 -22.41
N THR A 233 -2.42 15.00 -22.22
CA THR A 233 -3.63 14.20 -22.42
C THR A 233 -4.17 13.72 -21.08
N ALA A 234 -5.42 14.06 -20.78
CA ALA A 234 -6.11 13.38 -19.68
C ALA A 234 -6.20 11.88 -20.02
N PRO A 235 -5.88 10.98 -19.06
CA PRO A 235 -5.97 9.55 -19.33
C PRO A 235 -7.42 9.17 -19.63
N LEU A 236 -7.58 8.35 -20.67
CA LEU A 236 -8.88 7.77 -20.99
C LEU A 236 -9.33 6.89 -19.81
N PRO A 237 -10.56 7.04 -19.31
CA PRO A 237 -11.11 6.09 -18.35
C PRO A 237 -10.98 4.65 -18.87
N ASN A 238 -10.58 3.71 -18.00
CA ASN A 238 -10.38 2.29 -18.38
C ASN A 238 -11.57 1.67 -19.12
N GLU A 239 -12.78 2.09 -18.77
CA GLU A 239 -14.03 1.68 -19.44
C GLU A 239 -14.06 2.07 -20.92
N TYR A 240 -13.43 3.20 -21.29
CA TYR A 240 -13.38 3.67 -22.67
C TYR A 240 -12.15 3.16 -23.44
N ALA A 241 -11.04 2.91 -22.75
CA ALA A 241 -9.86 2.30 -23.38
C ALA A 241 -10.17 0.91 -23.95
N LYS A 242 -11.03 0.14 -23.28
CA LYS A 242 -11.49 -1.19 -23.69
C LYS A 242 -12.77 -1.17 -24.56
N ALA A 243 -13.34 0.00 -24.82
CA ALA A 243 -14.59 0.11 -25.58
C ALA A 243 -14.35 -0.27 -27.05
N VAL A 244 -15.07 -1.25 -27.51
CA VAL A 244 -15.10 -1.62 -28.95
C VAL A 244 -16.14 -0.74 -29.64
N VAL A 245 -15.67 0.11 -30.54
CA VAL A 245 -16.58 0.93 -31.37
C VAL A 245 -17.26 0.03 -32.38
N PRO A 246 -18.60 0.00 -32.45
CA PRO A 246 -19.32 -0.71 -33.50
C PRO A 246 -18.94 -0.12 -34.87
N LYS A 247 -18.46 -0.97 -35.80
CA LYS A 247 -17.95 -0.55 -37.12
C LYS A 247 -18.96 0.21 -37.96
N ASP A 248 -20.25 0.18 -37.61
CA ASP A 248 -21.38 0.65 -38.44
C ASP A 248 -22.04 1.95 -37.91
N LYS A 249 -21.53 2.58 -36.88
CA LYS A 249 -22.15 3.78 -36.28
C LYS A 249 -21.44 5.09 -36.60
N ILE A 250 -21.44 5.48 -37.86
CA ILE A 250 -21.22 6.86 -38.27
C ILE A 250 -22.60 7.54 -38.31
N THR A 251 -23.05 8.12 -37.22
CA THR A 251 -24.43 8.62 -37.09
C THR A 251 -24.51 10.14 -37.10
N THR A 252 -23.50 10.86 -36.53
CA THR A 252 -23.55 12.32 -36.44
C THR A 252 -22.97 12.99 -37.69
N LEU A 253 -23.34 14.25 -37.89
CA LEU A 253 -22.87 15.08 -38.99
C LEU A 253 -21.33 15.29 -38.87
N GLU A 254 -20.85 15.49 -37.65
CA GLU A 254 -19.44 15.68 -37.33
C GLU A 254 -18.63 14.43 -37.69
N GLN A 255 -19.10 13.24 -37.33
CA GLN A 255 -18.47 11.97 -37.69
C GLN A 255 -18.40 11.77 -39.20
N LYS A 256 -19.50 12.11 -39.92
CA LYS A 256 -19.53 12.03 -41.40
C LYS A 256 -18.51 12.98 -42.05
N LYS A 257 -18.39 14.22 -41.50
CA LYS A 257 -17.39 15.20 -41.98
C LYS A 257 -15.98 14.70 -41.70
N PHE A 258 -15.71 14.15 -40.50
CA PHE A 258 -14.42 13.61 -40.14
C PHE A 258 -13.99 12.46 -41.07
N VAL A 259 -14.88 11.52 -41.33
CA VAL A 259 -14.64 10.44 -42.31
C VAL A 259 -14.43 10.97 -43.72
N ALA A 260 -15.18 11.99 -44.16
CA ALA A 260 -15.00 12.61 -45.45
C ALA A 260 -13.59 13.21 -45.61
N SER A 261 -13.08 13.94 -44.61
CA SER A 261 -11.73 14.49 -44.58
C SER A 261 -10.64 13.41 -44.68
N ILE A 262 -10.82 12.26 -44.05
CA ILE A 262 -9.89 11.12 -44.17
C ILE A 262 -9.87 10.57 -45.62
N ARG A 263 -11.04 10.50 -46.25
CA ARG A 263 -11.17 10.05 -47.65
C ARG A 263 -10.55 11.02 -48.64
N GLU A 264 -10.66 12.34 -48.41
CA GLU A 264 -10.01 13.36 -49.24
C GLU A 264 -8.49 13.19 -49.35
N ILE A 265 -7.85 12.75 -48.23
CA ILE A 265 -6.41 12.46 -48.20
C ILE A 265 -6.08 11.01 -48.62
N LYS A 266 -7.07 10.26 -49.12
CA LYS A 266 -6.94 8.90 -49.64
C LYS A 266 -6.42 7.88 -48.60
N TYR A 267 -6.83 8.02 -47.32
CA TYR A 267 -6.37 7.19 -46.20
C TYR A 267 -7.48 6.29 -45.61
N ASP A 268 -8.38 5.77 -46.45
CA ASP A 268 -9.58 5.02 -46.10
C ASP A 268 -9.33 3.86 -45.13
N LYS A 269 -8.16 3.19 -45.24
CA LYS A 269 -7.79 2.09 -44.36
C LYS A 269 -7.64 2.47 -42.87
N MET A 270 -7.46 3.76 -42.58
CA MET A 270 -7.35 4.28 -41.23
C MET A 270 -8.70 4.64 -40.59
N ILE A 271 -9.78 4.72 -41.36
CA ILE A 271 -11.10 5.13 -40.88
C ILE A 271 -11.54 4.34 -39.64
N PRO A 272 -11.42 3.00 -39.56
CA PRO A 272 -11.85 2.25 -38.37
C PRO A 272 -11.12 2.69 -37.09
N ASN A 273 -9.80 2.89 -37.17
CA ASN A 273 -9.00 3.32 -36.03
C ASN A 273 -9.28 4.76 -35.65
N ALA A 274 -9.30 5.66 -36.64
CA ALA A 274 -9.59 7.07 -36.44
C ALA A 274 -11.00 7.31 -35.85
N MET A 275 -12.00 6.54 -36.27
CA MET A 275 -13.33 6.59 -35.70
C MET A 275 -13.37 6.05 -34.26
N SER A 276 -12.59 5.02 -33.96
CA SER A 276 -12.44 4.53 -32.60
C SER A 276 -11.86 5.60 -31.66
N ASP A 277 -10.80 6.29 -32.12
CA ASP A 277 -10.15 7.33 -31.33
C ASP A 277 -11.03 8.58 -31.19
N TYR A 278 -11.71 8.98 -32.26
CA TYR A 278 -12.72 10.04 -32.21
C TYR A 278 -13.82 9.77 -31.18
N TRP A 279 -14.37 8.55 -31.17
CA TRP A 279 -15.42 8.16 -30.26
C TRP A 279 -14.96 8.11 -28.81
N LYS A 280 -13.76 7.61 -28.56
CA LYS A 280 -13.13 7.64 -27.24
C LYS A 280 -12.93 9.07 -26.74
N ALA A 281 -12.46 9.97 -27.61
CA ALA A 281 -12.30 11.38 -27.30
C ALA A 281 -13.65 12.06 -26.96
N ASP A 282 -14.70 11.79 -27.72
CA ASP A 282 -16.05 12.34 -27.48
C ASP A 282 -16.63 11.87 -26.13
N LEU A 283 -16.46 10.59 -25.80
CA LEU A 283 -16.85 10.04 -24.50
C LEU A 283 -16.09 10.69 -23.34
N THR A 284 -14.79 10.93 -23.54
CA THR A 284 -13.93 11.59 -22.55
C THR A 284 -14.42 13.03 -22.30
N VAL A 285 -14.68 13.78 -23.37
CA VAL A 285 -15.22 15.14 -23.27
C VAL A 285 -16.58 15.13 -22.58
N ALA A 286 -17.46 14.19 -22.93
CA ALA A 286 -18.78 14.07 -22.31
C ALA A 286 -18.70 13.78 -20.80
N LYS A 287 -17.70 13.00 -20.36
CA LYS A 287 -17.54 12.66 -18.94
C LYS A 287 -16.94 13.78 -18.09
N TYR A 288 -16.00 14.54 -18.62
CA TYR A 288 -15.24 15.51 -17.84
C TYR A 288 -15.67 16.97 -18.04
N PHE A 289 -16.42 17.28 -19.10
CA PHE A 289 -16.75 18.65 -19.48
C PHE A 289 -18.24 18.90 -19.76
N ARG A 290 -19.09 17.91 -19.63
CA ARG A 290 -20.56 18.00 -19.66
C ARG A 290 -21.15 17.45 -18.36
#